data_65d7321b158445acf0defd956be48285
#
_entry.id   65d7321b158445acf0defd956be48285
#
_cell.length_a   1.000
_cell.length_b   1.000
_cell.length_c   1.000
_cell.angle_alpha   90.00
_cell.angle_beta   90.00
_cell.angle_gamma   90.00
#
_symmetry.space_group_name_H-M   'P 1'
#
loop_
_entity.id
_entity.type
_entity.pdbx_description
1 polymer ?
#
loop_
_entity_poly.entity_id
_entity_poly.type
_entity_poly.pdbx_seq_one_letter_code
_entity_poly.pdbx_strand_id
1 'polypeptide(L)'
;IEESDIEVEPLMTAECALAKDVASFFEVLKNYDKPFQQRYADAQVKGRRLRYVAVIENGKAKVSVMEVDESHAFYSLRGTENCISLTTKYYQQYPMVIKGPGAGINVTSAGVLADIVRIAKGLKHTMISAKKQADELQGI
;
A
#
# COMPACT_ATOMS: atom_id res chain seq x y z
N ILE A 1 -17.67 3.54 3.54
CA ILE A 1 -17.19 2.26 4.10
C ILE A 1 -16.45 2.60 5.39
N GLU A 2 -16.96 2.12 6.50
CA GLU A 2 -16.30 2.24 7.80
C GLU A 2 -15.39 1.03 8.02
N GLU A 3 -14.46 1.11 9.00
CA GLU A 3 -13.54 0.02 9.31
C GLU A 3 -14.28 -1.29 9.65
N SER A 4 -15.42 -1.20 10.33
CA SER A 4 -16.28 -2.33 10.67
C SER A 4 -16.89 -3.05 9.46
N ASP A 5 -16.94 -2.38 8.30
CA ASP A 5 -17.53 -2.93 7.07
C ASP A 5 -16.51 -3.73 6.25
N ILE A 6 -15.24 -3.72 6.67
CA ILE A 6 -14.16 -4.38 5.96
C ILE A 6 -14.08 -5.84 6.41
N GLU A 7 -14.33 -6.76 5.50
CA GLU A 7 -14.07 -8.18 5.73
C GLU A 7 -12.57 -8.45 5.67
N VAL A 8 -11.98 -8.88 6.79
CA VAL A 8 -10.55 -9.20 6.86
C VAL A 8 -10.37 -10.69 7.09
N GLU A 9 -9.77 -11.39 6.12
CA GLU A 9 -9.18 -12.72 6.33
C GLU A 9 -7.80 -12.49 6.96
N PRO A 10 -7.63 -12.80 8.26
CA PRO A 10 -6.35 -12.52 8.92
C PRO A 10 -5.25 -13.38 8.31
N LEU A 11 -4.12 -12.77 7.96
CA LEU A 11 -2.94 -13.50 7.51
C LEU A 11 -2.33 -14.34 8.65
N MET A 12 -2.41 -13.82 9.87
CA MET A 12 -1.93 -14.47 11.09
C MET A 12 -3.08 -15.07 11.88
N THR A 13 -2.80 -16.15 12.58
CA THR A 13 -3.80 -16.78 13.44
C THR A 13 -4.03 -15.99 14.71
N ALA A 14 -5.16 -16.24 15.38
CA ALA A 14 -5.47 -15.63 16.66
C ALA A 14 -4.39 -15.89 17.73
N GLU A 15 -3.76 -17.08 17.69
CA GLU A 15 -2.67 -17.42 18.62
C GLU A 15 -1.43 -16.53 18.42
N CYS A 16 -1.08 -16.24 17.17
CA CYS A 16 0.01 -15.30 16.88
C CYS A 16 -0.31 -13.88 17.38
N ALA A 17 -1.57 -13.44 17.25
CA ALA A 17 -2.02 -12.14 17.71
C ALA A 17 -2.00 -11.99 19.25
N LEU A 18 -2.10 -13.08 19.99
CA LEU A 18 -2.06 -13.12 21.45
C LEU A 18 -0.64 -13.29 22.02
N ALA A 19 0.39 -13.37 21.18
CA ALA A 19 1.76 -13.52 21.64
C ALA A 19 2.21 -12.28 22.44
N LYS A 20 2.85 -12.51 23.59
CA LYS A 20 3.22 -11.44 24.55
C LYS A 20 4.40 -10.59 24.08
N ASP A 21 5.26 -11.15 23.26
CA ASP A 21 6.46 -10.53 22.73
C ASP A 21 6.86 -11.12 21.37
N VAL A 22 7.85 -10.52 20.73
CA VAL A 22 8.33 -10.93 19.40
C VAL A 22 8.88 -12.38 19.41
N ALA A 23 9.55 -12.80 20.48
CA ALA A 23 10.12 -14.14 20.58
C ALA A 23 9.01 -15.20 20.63
N SER A 24 8.01 -15.03 21.50
CA SER A 24 6.85 -15.92 21.60
C SER A 24 6.02 -15.92 20.32
N PHE A 25 5.89 -14.78 19.64
CA PHE A 25 5.25 -14.70 18.32
C PHE A 25 5.92 -15.61 17.30
N PHE A 26 7.25 -15.58 17.19
CA PHE A 26 7.97 -16.43 16.24
C PHE A 26 7.90 -17.92 16.62
N GLU A 27 7.86 -18.28 17.92
CA GLU A 27 7.68 -19.68 18.33
C GLU A 27 6.28 -20.21 17.92
N VAL A 28 5.23 -19.42 18.13
CA VAL A 28 3.88 -19.77 17.70
C VAL A 28 3.79 -19.86 16.18
N LEU A 29 4.41 -18.94 15.46
CA LEU A 29 4.39 -18.87 13.99
C LEU A 29 4.95 -20.16 13.35
N LYS A 30 5.98 -20.80 13.94
CA LYS A 30 6.55 -22.06 13.44
C LYS A 30 5.52 -23.19 13.31
N ASN A 31 4.48 -23.19 14.14
CA ASN A 31 3.41 -24.21 14.07
C ASN A 31 2.59 -24.10 12.76
N TYR A 32 2.65 -22.93 12.10
CA TYR A 32 1.91 -22.63 10.87
C TYR A 32 2.75 -22.75 9.61
N ASP A 33 4.05 -23.06 9.71
CA ASP A 33 4.94 -23.19 8.55
C ASP A 33 4.41 -24.24 7.56
N LYS A 34 3.98 -25.41 8.05
CA LYS A 34 3.47 -26.48 7.18
C LYS A 34 2.22 -26.11 6.39
N PRO A 35 1.14 -25.57 7.00
CA PRO A 35 -0.03 -25.10 6.27
C PRO A 35 0.30 -24.03 5.23
N PHE A 36 1.14 -23.05 5.56
CA PHE A 36 1.57 -22.04 4.61
C PHE A 36 2.41 -22.60 3.48
N GLN A 37 3.33 -23.49 3.78
CA GLN A 37 4.15 -24.19 2.79
C GLN A 37 3.30 -24.98 1.81
N GLN A 38 2.29 -25.70 2.30
CA GLN A 38 1.35 -26.43 1.45
C GLN A 38 0.57 -25.49 0.54
N ARG A 39 -0.01 -24.41 1.08
CA ARG A 39 -0.75 -23.39 0.29
C ARG A 39 0.13 -22.78 -0.80
N TYR A 40 1.40 -22.50 -0.47
CA TYR A 40 2.37 -21.97 -1.42
C TYR A 40 2.70 -22.98 -2.52
N ALA A 41 2.95 -24.24 -2.17
CA ALA A 41 3.24 -25.30 -3.12
C ALA A 41 2.06 -25.54 -4.08
N ASP A 42 0.83 -25.58 -3.55
CA ASP A 42 -0.39 -25.75 -4.34
C ASP A 42 -0.59 -24.60 -5.35
N ALA A 43 -0.30 -23.36 -4.94
CA ALA A 43 -0.33 -22.20 -5.83
C ALA A 43 0.75 -22.30 -6.93
N GLN A 44 1.97 -22.73 -6.55
CA GLN A 44 3.07 -22.91 -7.51
C GLN A 44 2.78 -23.96 -8.58
N VAL A 45 2.20 -25.09 -8.21
CA VAL A 45 1.80 -26.15 -9.14
C VAL A 45 0.82 -25.63 -10.20
N LYS A 46 -0.03 -24.68 -9.82
CA LYS A 46 -0.98 -24.01 -10.72
C LYS A 46 -0.35 -22.84 -11.52
N GLY A 47 0.95 -22.57 -11.36
CA GLY A 47 1.60 -21.38 -11.94
C GLY A 47 1.15 -20.05 -11.31
N ARG A 48 0.56 -20.09 -10.12
CA ARG A 48 0.02 -18.93 -9.41
C ARG A 48 0.95 -18.44 -8.30
N ARG A 49 0.71 -17.22 -7.85
CA ARG A 49 1.41 -16.61 -6.71
C ARG A 49 0.42 -16.15 -5.67
N LEU A 50 0.79 -16.32 -4.41
CA LEU A 50 0.01 -15.79 -3.29
C LEU A 50 0.30 -14.29 -3.11
N ARG A 51 -0.77 -13.51 -2.93
CA ARG A 51 -0.71 -12.08 -2.63
C ARG A 51 -1.73 -11.75 -1.54
N TYR A 52 -1.33 -10.92 -0.59
CA TYR A 52 -2.27 -10.36 0.39
C TYR A 52 -2.83 -9.06 -0.20
N VAL A 53 -4.12 -9.03 -0.46
CA VAL A 53 -4.75 -8.01 -1.30
C VAL A 53 -5.96 -7.42 -0.60
N ALA A 54 -6.06 -6.10 -0.64
CA ALA A 54 -7.30 -5.38 -0.34
C ALA A 54 -8.06 -5.14 -1.66
N VAL A 55 -9.32 -5.52 -1.68
CA VAL A 55 -10.23 -5.33 -2.82
C VAL A 55 -11.42 -4.49 -2.37
N ILE A 56 -11.76 -3.47 -3.16
CA ILE A 56 -13.00 -2.71 -3.00
C ILE A 56 -13.80 -2.90 -4.29
N GLU A 57 -14.96 -3.54 -4.16
CA GLU A 57 -15.83 -3.83 -5.28
C GLU A 57 -17.30 -3.73 -4.85
N ASN A 58 -18.13 -3.08 -5.68
CA ASN A 58 -19.57 -2.93 -5.43
C ASN A 58 -19.90 -2.40 -4.02
N GLY A 59 -19.10 -1.46 -3.52
CA GLY A 59 -19.30 -0.85 -2.20
C GLY A 59 -18.91 -1.75 -1.01
N LYS A 60 -18.29 -2.90 -1.25
CA LYS A 60 -17.75 -3.80 -0.22
C LYS A 60 -16.24 -3.78 -0.25
N ALA A 61 -15.62 -3.92 0.92
CA ALA A 61 -14.17 -4.02 1.07
C ALA A 61 -13.81 -5.36 1.70
N LYS A 62 -12.78 -6.01 1.14
CA LYS A 62 -12.24 -7.27 1.65
C LYS A 62 -10.73 -7.28 1.58
N VAL A 63 -10.10 -7.81 2.62
CA VAL A 63 -8.66 -8.06 2.66
C VAL A 63 -8.43 -9.56 2.83
N SER A 64 -7.72 -10.19 1.90
CA SER A 64 -7.49 -11.64 1.92
C SER A 64 -6.25 -12.06 1.14
N VAL A 65 -5.83 -13.32 1.35
CA VAL A 65 -4.81 -13.94 0.50
C VAL A 65 -5.45 -14.44 -0.78
N MET A 66 -4.99 -13.91 -1.92
CA MET A 66 -5.42 -14.30 -3.26
C MET A 66 -4.36 -15.11 -3.99
N GLU A 67 -4.78 -16.11 -4.77
CA GLU A 67 -3.97 -16.75 -5.79
C GLU A 67 -4.11 -15.96 -7.09
N VAL A 68 -3.02 -15.36 -7.56
CA VAL A 68 -2.99 -14.57 -8.80
C VAL A 68 -2.18 -15.30 -9.86
N ASP A 69 -2.69 -15.31 -11.09
CA ASP A 69 -2.00 -15.87 -12.26
C ASP A 69 -1.16 -14.80 -13.00
N GLU A 70 -0.49 -15.21 -14.06
CA GLU A 70 0.45 -14.37 -14.80
C GLU A 70 -0.21 -13.14 -15.44
N SER A 71 -1.50 -13.21 -15.74
CA SER A 71 -2.25 -12.10 -16.35
C SER A 71 -2.57 -10.99 -15.33
N HIS A 72 -2.51 -11.29 -14.03
CA HIS A 72 -2.88 -10.36 -12.98
C HIS A 72 -1.76 -9.35 -12.69
N ALA A 73 -2.12 -8.07 -12.53
CA ALA A 73 -1.16 -6.97 -12.28
C ALA A 73 -0.23 -7.22 -11.07
N PHE A 74 -0.70 -7.97 -10.07
CA PHE A 74 0.05 -8.26 -8.85
C PHE A 74 1.01 -9.45 -8.97
N TYR A 75 0.95 -10.21 -10.07
CA TYR A 75 1.80 -11.41 -10.25
C TYR A 75 3.28 -11.06 -10.22
N SER A 76 3.68 -10.01 -10.93
CA SER A 76 5.07 -9.61 -11.11
C SER A 76 5.69 -8.83 -9.96
N LEU A 77 4.96 -8.55 -8.87
CA LEU A 77 5.47 -7.80 -7.72
C LEU A 77 6.67 -8.48 -7.05
N ARG A 78 7.70 -7.68 -6.73
CA ARG A 78 8.94 -8.14 -6.10
C ARG A 78 9.36 -7.22 -4.96
N GLY A 79 10.04 -7.78 -3.97
CA GLY A 79 10.61 -7.03 -2.86
C GLY A 79 9.59 -6.14 -2.16
N THR A 80 9.87 -4.85 -2.06
CA THR A 80 9.02 -3.83 -1.39
C THR A 80 8.03 -3.13 -2.33
N GLU A 81 7.84 -3.66 -3.55
CA GLU A 81 6.89 -3.07 -4.49
C GLU A 81 5.45 -3.19 -3.99
N ASN A 82 4.72 -2.09 -4.08
CA ASN A 82 3.27 -2.05 -3.94
C ASN A 82 2.63 -1.82 -5.30
N CYS A 83 1.38 -2.25 -5.44
CA CYS A 83 0.62 -2.07 -6.66
C CYS A 83 -0.83 -1.75 -6.32
N ILE A 84 -1.37 -0.77 -7.03
CA ILE A 84 -2.81 -0.45 -7.04
C ILE A 84 -3.30 -0.72 -8.45
N SER A 85 -4.37 -1.50 -8.57
CA SER A 85 -5.05 -1.76 -9.84
C SER A 85 -6.46 -1.19 -9.77
N LEU A 86 -6.78 -0.30 -10.71
CA LEU A 86 -8.06 0.40 -10.77
C LEU A 86 -8.82 -0.01 -12.02
N THR A 87 -9.95 -0.70 -11.83
CA THR A 87 -10.91 -0.99 -12.88
C THR A 87 -12.01 0.06 -12.84
N THR A 88 -12.17 0.81 -13.92
CA THR A 88 -13.16 1.89 -14.02
C THR A 88 -13.95 1.76 -15.31
N LYS A 89 -14.98 2.59 -15.51
CA LYS A 89 -15.75 2.62 -16.76
C LYS A 89 -14.88 2.75 -18.02
N TYR A 90 -13.74 3.41 -17.93
CA TYR A 90 -12.83 3.65 -19.05
C TYR A 90 -11.64 2.67 -19.11
N TYR A 91 -11.37 1.98 -18.02
CA TYR A 91 -10.26 1.03 -17.86
C TYR A 91 -10.79 -0.35 -17.45
N GLN A 92 -11.73 -0.92 -18.24
CA GLN A 92 -12.32 -2.24 -17.96
C GLN A 92 -11.45 -3.38 -18.48
N GLN A 93 -11.13 -3.33 -19.76
CA GLN A 93 -10.34 -4.38 -20.41
C GLN A 93 -8.88 -4.35 -19.96
N TYR A 94 -8.35 -3.15 -19.76
CA TYR A 94 -6.98 -2.91 -19.28
C TYR A 94 -7.04 -1.98 -18.07
N PRO A 95 -7.03 -2.54 -16.84
CA PRO A 95 -7.04 -1.74 -15.62
C PRO A 95 -5.88 -0.77 -15.57
N MET A 96 -6.10 0.40 -15.00
CA MET A 96 -5.01 1.34 -14.71
C MET A 96 -4.20 0.79 -13.55
N VAL A 97 -2.89 0.61 -13.75
CA VAL A 97 -1.98 0.03 -12.76
C VAL A 97 -0.97 1.07 -12.32
N ILE A 98 -0.89 1.30 -11.01
CA ILE A 98 0.12 2.13 -10.37
C ILE A 98 1.02 1.20 -9.56
N LYS A 99 2.30 1.13 -9.92
CA LYS A 99 3.27 0.24 -9.30
C LYS A 99 4.52 1.03 -8.90
N GLY A 100 5.04 0.76 -7.71
CA GLY A 100 6.26 1.39 -7.23
C GLY A 100 6.67 0.88 -5.86
N PRO A 101 7.83 1.35 -5.34
CA PRO A 101 8.25 1.00 -3.98
C PRO A 101 7.26 1.59 -2.97
N GLY A 102 6.76 0.76 -2.06
CA GLY A 102 5.84 1.19 -1.02
C GLY A 102 6.55 1.71 0.22
N ALA A 103 7.72 1.15 0.53
CA ALA A 103 8.52 1.52 1.69
C ALA A 103 10.01 1.54 1.33
N GLY A 104 10.80 2.21 2.16
CA GLY A 104 12.24 2.29 2.03
C GLY A 104 12.78 3.64 2.47
N ILE A 105 13.98 3.66 3.05
CA ILE A 105 14.61 4.87 3.60
C ILE A 105 14.68 5.96 2.51
N ASN A 106 15.15 5.63 1.33
CA ASN A 106 15.33 6.61 0.24
C ASN A 106 14.00 7.19 -0.26
N VAL A 107 12.97 6.35 -0.43
CA VAL A 107 11.66 6.79 -0.91
C VAL A 107 10.98 7.69 0.12
N THR A 108 11.01 7.29 1.39
CA THR A 108 10.42 8.07 2.48
C THR A 108 11.14 9.39 2.67
N SER A 109 12.48 9.39 2.68
CA SER A 109 13.29 10.61 2.81
C SER A 109 13.06 11.57 1.64
N ALA A 110 12.97 11.05 0.42
CA ALA A 110 12.68 11.86 -0.76
C ALA A 110 11.30 12.51 -0.68
N GLY A 111 10.27 11.76 -0.20
CA GLY A 111 8.93 12.30 0.01
C GLY A 111 8.91 13.43 1.03
N VAL A 112 9.52 13.23 2.20
CA VAL A 112 9.63 14.25 3.25
C VAL A 112 10.36 15.49 2.73
N LEU A 113 11.50 15.31 2.05
CA LEU A 113 12.24 16.43 1.47
C LEU A 113 11.43 17.19 0.42
N ALA A 114 10.70 16.47 -0.43
CA ALA A 114 9.83 17.10 -1.44
C ALA A 114 8.75 17.97 -0.80
N ASP A 115 8.16 17.53 0.29
CA ASP A 115 7.14 18.29 1.02
C ASP A 115 7.75 19.53 1.72
N ILE A 116 8.92 19.41 2.32
CA ILE A 116 9.67 20.56 2.89
C ILE A 116 9.95 21.60 1.80
N VAL A 117 10.45 21.17 0.64
CA VAL A 117 10.75 22.07 -0.49
C VAL A 117 9.47 22.74 -1.02
N ARG A 118 8.37 22.00 -1.10
CA ARG A 118 7.06 22.53 -1.55
C ARG A 118 6.56 23.62 -0.61
N ILE A 119 6.61 23.39 0.70
CA ILE A 119 6.23 24.36 1.73
C ILE A 119 7.13 25.59 1.65
N ALA A 120 8.45 25.42 1.59
CA ALA A 120 9.40 26.53 1.51
C ALA A 120 9.17 27.42 0.28
N LYS A 121 8.88 26.82 -0.90
CA LYS A 121 8.53 27.55 -2.11
C LYS A 121 7.21 28.32 -1.97
N GLY A 122 6.20 27.71 -1.35
CA GLY A 122 4.92 28.37 -1.07
C GLY A 122 5.07 29.57 -0.15
N LEU A 123 5.82 29.45 0.95
CA LEU A 123 6.13 30.54 1.87
C LEU A 123 6.86 31.69 1.17
N LYS A 124 7.86 31.38 0.34
CA LYS A 124 8.59 32.40 -0.42
C LYS A 124 7.67 33.21 -1.35
N HIS A 125 6.76 32.53 -2.04
CA HIS A 125 5.79 33.18 -2.92
C HIS A 125 4.84 34.10 -2.13
N THR A 126 4.34 33.66 -1.00
CA THR A 126 3.47 34.45 -0.10
C THR A 126 4.20 35.69 0.43
N MET A 127 5.46 35.56 0.85
CA MET A 127 6.26 36.68 1.34
C MET A 127 6.53 37.73 0.25
N ILE A 128 6.82 37.31 -0.98
CA ILE A 128 7.05 38.19 -2.11
C ILE A 128 5.76 38.96 -2.46
N SER A 129 4.62 38.27 -2.47
CA SER A 129 3.32 38.90 -2.74
C SER A 129 2.93 39.90 -1.67
N ALA A 130 3.14 39.56 -0.39
CA ALA A 130 2.85 40.48 0.72
C ALA A 130 3.76 41.72 0.69
N LYS A 131 5.05 41.56 0.35
CA LYS A 131 5.97 42.69 0.22
C LYS A 131 5.56 43.60 -0.91
N LYS A 132 5.23 43.08 -2.07
CA LYS A 132 4.77 43.85 -3.23
C LYS A 132 3.53 44.67 -2.90
N GLN A 133 2.56 44.06 -2.19
CA GLN A 133 1.34 44.75 -1.77
C GLN A 133 1.62 45.87 -0.75
N ALA A 134 2.57 45.68 0.16
CA ALA A 134 3.00 46.67 1.12
C ALA A 134 3.71 47.86 0.41
N ASP A 135 4.56 47.60 -0.58
CA ASP A 135 5.28 48.61 -1.34
C ASP A 135 4.29 49.43 -2.19
N GLU A 136 3.24 48.82 -2.75
CA GLU A 136 2.18 49.52 -3.48
C GLU A 136 1.34 50.43 -2.58
N LEU A 137 1.11 50.07 -1.34
CA LEU A 137 0.37 50.90 -0.36
C LEU A 137 1.19 52.09 0.19
N GLN A 138 2.52 52.02 0.16
CA GLN A 138 3.40 53.08 0.62
C GLN A 138 3.77 54.06 -0.51
N GLY A 139 3.44 53.73 -1.74
CA GLY A 139 3.68 54.59 -2.92
C GLY A 139 2.55 55.57 -3.27
N ILE A 140 1.52 55.64 -2.39
CA ILE A 140 0.45 56.65 -2.43
C ILE A 140 0.74 57.70 -1.38
#